data_6c4ecba553df5cfda2ab559b674bdeaf
#
_entry.id   6c4ecba553df5cfda2ab559b674bdeaf
#
_cell.length_a   1.000
_cell.length_b   1.000
_cell.length_c   1.000
_cell.angle_alpha   90.00
_cell.angle_beta   90.00
_cell.angle_gamma   90.00
#
_symmetry.space_group_name_H-M   'P 1'
#
loop_
_entity.id
_entity.type
_entity.pdbx_description
1 polymer ?
#
loop_
_entity_poly.entity_id
_entity_poly.type
_entity_poly.pdbx_seq_one_letter_code
_entity_poly.pdbx_strand_id
1 'polypeptide(L)'
;PLVADMSSCILSEPVDVSRFGVIYAGAQKNMAPAGLTVVIVREDLLGGALPITPAMLDWKLAADNDSMYNTPPCYTIYMAKLVYEYLLSIGGLEAMQKLNREKADILYNYLDSQSYYIAPVEKSSRSMMNVTFVTGDADLDKKFAAEAAAAGLKNLKGHRSVGGMRASIYNAMPKEGVEKLVEFMKSFSENNPK
;
A
#
# COMPACT_ATOMS: atom_id res chain seq x y z
N PRO A 1 -1.98 23.80 -3.90
CA PRO A 1 -2.82 22.62 -3.62
C PRO A 1 -1.96 21.45 -3.14
N LEU A 2 -2.50 20.64 -2.24
CA LEU A 2 -1.85 19.39 -1.82
C LEU A 2 -2.03 18.33 -2.92
N VAL A 3 -0.94 17.66 -3.27
CA VAL A 3 -0.92 16.55 -4.24
C VAL A 3 -0.45 15.29 -3.53
N ALA A 4 -1.16 14.18 -3.66
CA ALA A 4 -0.83 12.93 -2.99
C ALA A 4 -0.78 11.73 -3.95
N ASP A 5 0.30 10.96 -3.84
CA ASP A 5 0.35 9.57 -4.34
C ASP A 5 -0.24 8.66 -3.27
N MET A 6 -1.43 8.16 -3.50
CA MET A 6 -2.11 7.20 -2.61
C MET A 6 -2.05 5.77 -3.13
N SER A 7 -1.16 5.44 -4.07
CA SER A 7 -1.09 4.09 -4.67
C SER A 7 -0.99 2.97 -3.63
N SER A 8 -0.38 3.22 -2.46
CA SER A 8 -0.22 2.20 -1.43
C SER A 8 -1.25 2.26 -0.30
N CYS A 9 -2.09 3.28 -0.24
CA CYS A 9 -3.06 3.44 0.85
C CYS A 9 -4.50 3.76 0.41
N ILE A 10 -4.73 4.04 -0.88
CA ILE A 10 -6.09 4.25 -1.38
C ILE A 10 -6.97 3.04 -1.05
N LEU A 11 -8.22 3.28 -0.68
CA LEU A 11 -9.20 2.25 -0.27
C LEU A 11 -8.83 1.47 1.01
N SER A 12 -7.81 1.87 1.75
CA SER A 12 -7.47 1.24 3.02
C SER A 12 -8.25 1.80 4.20
N GLU A 13 -8.71 3.03 4.08
CA GLU A 13 -9.49 3.77 5.07
C GLU A 13 -10.23 4.94 4.40
N PRO A 14 -11.25 5.55 5.06
CA PRO A 14 -11.87 6.77 4.58
C PRO A 14 -10.87 7.92 4.46
N VAL A 15 -10.99 8.69 3.38
CA VAL A 15 -10.16 9.86 3.10
C VAL A 15 -11.05 11.06 2.78
N ASP A 16 -10.81 12.18 3.44
CA ASP A 16 -11.43 13.46 3.07
C ASP A 16 -10.74 14.02 1.82
N VAL A 17 -11.30 13.70 0.65
CA VAL A 17 -10.75 14.12 -0.64
C VAL A 17 -10.75 15.64 -0.84
N SER A 18 -11.60 16.38 -0.11
CA SER A 18 -11.68 17.84 -0.22
C SER A 18 -10.41 18.57 0.22
N ARG A 19 -9.58 17.90 1.03
CA ARG A 19 -8.29 18.44 1.50
C ARG A 19 -7.21 18.44 0.42
N PHE A 20 -7.43 17.77 -0.71
CA PHE A 20 -6.43 17.60 -1.76
C PHE A 20 -6.82 18.38 -3.02
N GLY A 21 -5.81 18.87 -3.72
CA GLY A 21 -6.00 19.36 -5.09
C GLY A 21 -5.97 18.21 -6.08
N VAL A 22 -5.08 17.23 -5.84
CA VAL A 22 -4.94 16.03 -6.66
C VAL A 22 -4.60 14.84 -5.79
N ILE A 23 -5.30 13.72 -6.03
CA ILE A 23 -4.90 12.40 -5.56
C ILE A 23 -4.70 11.53 -6.80
N TYR A 24 -3.61 10.80 -6.87
CA TYR A 24 -3.46 9.75 -7.87
C TYR A 24 -3.06 8.42 -7.24
N ALA A 25 -3.44 7.32 -7.88
CA ALA A 25 -3.16 5.99 -7.37
C ALA A 25 -3.08 4.97 -8.50
N GLY A 26 -1.96 4.26 -8.59
CA GLY A 26 -1.85 3.06 -9.40
C GLY A 26 -2.65 1.91 -8.78
N ALA A 27 -3.41 1.19 -9.60
CA ALA A 27 -4.37 0.19 -9.14
C ALA A 27 -3.75 -1.06 -8.52
N GLN A 28 -2.51 -1.41 -8.87
CA GLN A 28 -1.88 -2.72 -8.65
C GLN A 28 -1.65 -3.13 -7.19
N LYS A 29 -2.08 -2.34 -6.23
CA LYS A 29 -1.93 -2.63 -4.80
C LYS A 29 -3.28 -2.98 -4.15
N ASN A 30 -4.20 -2.03 -4.06
CA ASN A 30 -5.49 -2.22 -3.38
C ASN A 30 -6.71 -2.25 -4.31
N MET A 31 -6.59 -1.89 -5.58
CA MET A 31 -7.76 -1.70 -6.46
C MET A 31 -7.94 -2.80 -7.49
N ALA A 32 -6.86 -3.15 -8.23
CA ALA A 32 -6.94 -4.02 -9.39
C ALA A 32 -5.54 -4.52 -9.80
N PRO A 33 -5.40 -5.33 -10.87
CA PRO A 33 -4.12 -5.56 -11.53
C PRO A 33 -3.48 -4.27 -12.05
N ALA A 34 -2.19 -4.32 -12.41
CA ALA A 34 -1.49 -3.20 -13.04
C ALA A 34 -2.14 -2.80 -14.38
N GLY A 35 -2.00 -1.53 -14.76
CA GLY A 35 -2.48 -0.99 -16.03
C GLY A 35 -3.60 0.05 -15.91
N LEU A 36 -4.05 0.36 -14.70
CA LEU A 36 -4.99 1.44 -14.39
C LEU A 36 -4.36 2.40 -13.40
N THR A 37 -4.52 3.70 -13.63
CA THR A 37 -4.25 4.76 -12.66
C THR A 37 -5.51 5.58 -12.47
N VAL A 38 -5.94 5.74 -11.24
CA VAL A 38 -7.05 6.62 -10.89
C VAL A 38 -6.49 7.97 -10.49
N VAL A 39 -7.07 9.05 -11.02
CA VAL A 39 -6.76 10.43 -10.65
C VAL A 39 -8.04 11.09 -10.16
N ILE A 40 -8.00 11.64 -8.97
CA ILE A 40 -9.03 12.51 -8.41
C ILE A 40 -8.46 13.92 -8.41
N VAL A 41 -9.02 14.78 -9.20
CA VAL A 41 -8.52 16.15 -9.37
C VAL A 41 -9.64 17.14 -9.07
N ARG A 42 -9.32 18.19 -8.33
CA ARG A 42 -10.25 19.27 -8.05
C ARG A 42 -10.54 20.06 -9.34
N GLU A 43 -11.79 20.35 -9.59
CA GLU A 43 -12.26 20.89 -10.86
C GLU A 43 -11.55 22.21 -11.27
N ASP A 44 -11.26 23.10 -10.31
CA ASP A 44 -10.56 24.36 -10.54
C ASP A 44 -9.09 24.21 -11.00
N LEU A 45 -8.55 23.01 -10.95
CA LEU A 45 -7.19 22.68 -11.42
C LEU A 45 -7.17 22.11 -12.84
N LEU A 46 -8.33 21.89 -13.46
CA LEU A 46 -8.41 21.44 -14.84
C LEU A 46 -8.13 22.61 -15.82
N GLY A 47 -7.55 22.29 -16.98
CA GLY A 47 -7.31 23.26 -18.05
C GLY A 47 -6.03 24.11 -17.89
N GLY A 48 -5.24 23.88 -16.85
CA GLY A 48 -3.95 24.55 -16.64
C GLY A 48 -2.74 23.86 -17.30
N ALA A 49 -2.97 22.94 -18.24
CA ALA A 49 -1.88 22.23 -18.91
C ALA A 49 -1.03 23.19 -19.76
N LEU A 50 0.29 23.00 -19.73
CA LEU A 50 1.21 23.75 -20.56
C LEU A 50 1.04 23.34 -22.04
N PRO A 51 1.34 24.23 -23.02
CA PRO A 51 1.23 23.91 -24.45
C PRO A 51 2.06 22.67 -24.88
N ILE A 52 3.12 22.35 -24.13
CA ILE A 52 3.99 21.19 -24.37
C ILE A 52 3.43 19.90 -23.73
N THR A 53 2.37 19.98 -22.92
CA THR A 53 1.85 18.81 -22.19
C THR A 53 1.31 17.76 -23.16
N PRO A 54 1.80 16.52 -23.13
CA PRO A 54 1.21 15.44 -23.92
C PRO A 54 -0.25 15.20 -23.57
N ALA A 55 -1.08 14.85 -24.55
CA ALA A 55 -2.52 14.63 -24.40
C ALA A 55 -2.87 13.68 -23.23
N MET A 56 -2.07 12.62 -23.00
CA MET A 56 -2.29 11.65 -21.91
C MET A 56 -2.03 12.21 -20.51
N LEU A 57 -1.40 13.38 -20.40
CA LEU A 57 -1.14 14.08 -19.14
C LEU A 57 -2.02 15.32 -18.96
N ASP A 58 -2.91 15.60 -19.90
CA ASP A 58 -3.91 16.66 -19.81
C ASP A 58 -5.20 16.13 -19.18
N TRP A 59 -5.40 16.43 -17.92
CA TRP A 59 -6.58 15.97 -17.17
C TRP A 59 -7.89 16.61 -17.66
N LYS A 60 -7.83 17.83 -18.23
CA LYS A 60 -9.01 18.45 -18.85
C LYS A 60 -9.48 17.63 -20.04
N LEU A 61 -8.55 17.19 -20.88
CA LEU A 61 -8.84 16.33 -22.02
C LEU A 61 -9.42 14.97 -21.57
N ALA A 62 -8.87 14.37 -20.52
CA ALA A 62 -9.40 13.14 -19.95
C ALA A 62 -10.81 13.34 -19.38
N ALA A 63 -11.07 14.43 -18.65
CA ALA A 63 -12.38 14.74 -18.08
C ALA A 63 -13.44 14.99 -19.15
N ASP A 64 -13.13 15.76 -20.17
CA ASP A 64 -14.06 16.07 -21.29
C ASP A 64 -14.44 14.86 -22.14
N ASN A 65 -13.71 13.76 -21.99
CA ASN A 65 -13.94 12.50 -22.72
C ASN A 65 -14.30 11.33 -21.80
N ASP A 66 -14.79 11.58 -20.58
CA ASP A 66 -15.17 10.55 -19.61
C ASP A 66 -14.07 9.49 -19.41
N SER A 67 -12.81 9.92 -19.38
CA SER A 67 -11.59 9.07 -19.31
C SER A 67 -11.42 8.11 -20.50
N MET A 68 -12.15 8.29 -21.58
CA MET A 68 -12.12 7.43 -22.79
C MET A 68 -11.53 8.12 -24.03
N TYR A 69 -10.66 9.10 -23.82
CA TYR A 69 -9.94 9.75 -24.93
C TYR A 69 -9.10 8.74 -25.74
N ASN A 70 -8.59 7.72 -25.09
CA ASN A 70 -7.99 6.53 -25.73
C ASN A 70 -8.71 5.26 -25.27
N THR A 71 -8.45 4.15 -25.91
CA THR A 71 -9.00 2.84 -25.50
C THR A 71 -8.62 2.54 -24.04
N PRO A 72 -9.59 2.39 -23.14
CA PRO A 72 -9.33 2.17 -21.73
C PRO A 72 -8.88 0.72 -21.45
N PRO A 73 -8.18 0.45 -20.33
CA PRO A 73 -7.79 -0.90 -19.92
C PRO A 73 -8.99 -1.68 -19.36
N CYS A 74 -9.88 -2.12 -20.24
CA CYS A 74 -11.20 -2.68 -19.92
C CYS A 74 -11.16 -3.77 -18.84
N TYR A 75 -10.24 -4.74 -18.96
CA TYR A 75 -10.10 -5.82 -17.98
C TYR A 75 -9.76 -5.29 -16.58
N THR A 76 -8.82 -4.37 -16.49
CA THR A 76 -8.39 -3.81 -15.19
C THR A 76 -9.50 -2.97 -14.55
N ILE A 77 -10.26 -2.23 -15.35
CA ILE A 77 -11.44 -1.48 -14.89
C ILE A 77 -12.52 -2.44 -14.37
N TYR A 78 -12.77 -3.53 -15.08
CA TYR A 78 -13.72 -4.56 -14.64
C TYR A 78 -13.28 -5.19 -13.30
N MET A 79 -12.00 -5.51 -13.15
CA MET A 79 -11.47 -6.03 -11.89
C MET A 79 -11.58 -5.01 -10.75
N ALA A 80 -11.32 -3.73 -11.02
CA ALA A 80 -11.52 -2.66 -10.04
C ALA A 80 -12.98 -2.57 -9.59
N LYS A 81 -13.94 -2.68 -10.52
CA LYS A 81 -15.37 -2.74 -10.19
C LYS A 81 -15.66 -3.86 -9.18
N LEU A 82 -15.18 -5.08 -9.44
CA LEU A 82 -15.41 -6.21 -8.53
C LEU A 82 -14.81 -5.97 -7.12
N VAL A 83 -13.65 -5.33 -7.05
CA VAL A 83 -13.03 -4.96 -5.75
C VAL A 83 -13.89 -3.90 -5.05
N TYR A 84 -14.41 -2.91 -5.75
CA TYR A 84 -15.27 -1.88 -5.17
C TYR A 84 -16.60 -2.48 -4.65
N GLU A 85 -17.21 -3.37 -5.42
CA GLU A 85 -18.41 -4.10 -5.01
C GLU A 85 -18.14 -4.95 -3.76
N TYR A 86 -17.01 -5.63 -3.69
CA TYR A 86 -16.58 -6.36 -2.50
C TYR A 86 -16.42 -5.43 -1.29
N LEU A 87 -15.72 -4.30 -1.42
CA LEU A 87 -15.56 -3.34 -0.34
C LEU A 87 -16.91 -2.83 0.18
N LEU A 88 -17.83 -2.50 -0.72
CA LEU A 88 -19.20 -2.10 -0.36
C LEU A 88 -19.93 -3.22 0.38
N SER A 89 -19.79 -4.46 -0.07
CA SER A 89 -20.48 -5.62 0.54
C SER A 89 -20.06 -5.93 1.97
N ILE A 90 -18.84 -5.59 2.35
CA ILE A 90 -18.31 -5.80 3.71
C ILE A 90 -18.58 -4.62 4.66
N GLY A 91 -19.21 -3.54 4.18
CA GLY A 91 -19.52 -2.35 4.97
C GLY A 91 -18.66 -1.12 4.67
N GLY A 92 -18.02 -1.07 3.47
CA GLY A 92 -17.28 0.10 2.99
C GLY A 92 -15.89 0.27 3.59
N LEU A 93 -15.39 1.50 3.49
CA LEU A 93 -14.03 1.83 3.90
C LEU A 93 -13.86 1.85 5.42
N GLU A 94 -14.89 2.11 6.18
CA GLU A 94 -14.87 2.04 7.66
C GLU A 94 -14.63 0.59 8.14
N ALA A 95 -15.30 -0.37 7.52
CA ALA A 95 -15.09 -1.79 7.83
C ALA A 95 -13.67 -2.24 7.39
N MET A 96 -13.22 -1.82 6.22
CA MET A 96 -11.87 -2.12 5.74
C MET A 96 -10.79 -1.49 6.63
N GLN A 97 -10.97 -0.25 7.07
CA GLN A 97 -10.05 0.40 8.03
C GLN A 97 -9.90 -0.40 9.31
N LYS A 98 -11.02 -0.90 9.86
CA LYS A 98 -10.98 -1.74 11.06
C LYS A 98 -10.16 -3.01 10.85
N LEU A 99 -10.41 -3.73 9.76
CA LEU A 99 -9.65 -4.93 9.39
C LEU A 99 -8.14 -4.63 9.19
N ASN A 100 -7.83 -3.54 8.50
CA ASN A 100 -6.45 -3.13 8.28
C ASN A 100 -5.75 -2.71 9.57
N ARG A 101 -6.48 -2.03 10.47
CA ARG A 101 -5.96 -1.67 11.79
C ARG A 101 -5.61 -2.91 12.61
N GLU A 102 -6.53 -3.87 12.68
CA GLU A 102 -6.30 -5.14 13.38
C GLU A 102 -5.03 -5.86 12.87
N LYS A 103 -4.84 -5.93 11.54
CA LYS A 103 -3.63 -6.52 10.93
C LYS A 103 -2.35 -5.75 11.29
N ALA A 104 -2.40 -4.43 11.15
CA ALA A 104 -1.25 -3.57 11.43
C ALA A 104 -0.85 -3.62 12.91
N ASP A 105 -1.83 -3.62 13.80
CA ASP A 105 -1.62 -3.66 15.25
C ASP A 105 -0.97 -4.99 15.70
N ILE A 106 -1.30 -6.13 15.10
CA ILE A 106 -0.60 -7.39 15.37
C ILE A 106 0.90 -7.25 15.17
N LEU A 107 1.31 -6.70 14.04
CA LEU A 107 2.73 -6.58 13.70
C LEU A 107 3.42 -5.46 14.48
N TYR A 108 2.80 -4.28 14.58
CA TYR A 108 3.39 -3.15 15.31
C TYR A 108 3.47 -3.40 16.82
N ASN A 109 2.47 -4.04 17.43
CA ASN A 109 2.52 -4.40 18.85
C ASN A 109 3.66 -5.38 19.12
N TYR A 110 3.88 -6.35 18.24
CA TYR A 110 5.04 -7.22 18.36
C TYR A 110 6.35 -6.44 18.22
N LEU A 111 6.50 -5.61 17.19
CA LEU A 111 7.70 -4.80 16.97
C LEU A 111 8.00 -3.88 18.16
N ASP A 112 6.98 -3.31 18.78
CA ASP A 112 7.13 -2.40 19.91
C ASP A 112 7.35 -3.12 21.27
N SER A 113 7.05 -4.42 21.35
CA SER A 113 7.17 -5.21 22.60
C SER A 113 8.54 -5.86 22.82
N GLN A 114 9.44 -5.76 21.85
CA GLN A 114 10.74 -6.42 21.87
C GLN A 114 11.84 -5.49 21.33
N SER A 115 13.12 -5.87 21.49
CA SER A 115 14.28 -5.06 21.09
C SER A 115 15.10 -5.64 19.93
N TYR A 116 14.77 -6.83 19.46
CA TYR A 116 15.51 -7.50 18.39
C TYR A 116 15.25 -6.83 17.03
N TYR A 117 14.00 -6.48 16.74
CA TYR A 117 13.62 -5.74 15.55
C TYR A 117 13.35 -4.27 15.89
N ILE A 118 13.66 -3.40 14.97
CA ILE A 118 13.46 -1.95 15.09
C ILE A 118 12.49 -1.54 13.98
N ALA A 119 11.40 -0.87 14.36
CA ALA A 119 10.53 -0.17 13.41
C ALA A 119 11.05 1.27 13.26
N PRO A 120 11.68 1.64 12.12
CA PRO A 120 12.39 2.91 12.01
C PRO A 120 11.45 4.11 11.84
N VAL A 121 10.16 3.85 11.53
CA VAL A 121 9.17 4.90 11.29
C VAL A 121 8.53 5.34 12.60
N GLU A 122 8.45 6.65 12.82
CA GLU A 122 7.74 7.24 13.97
C GLU A 122 6.29 6.76 14.05
N LYS A 123 5.80 6.52 15.28
CA LYS A 123 4.47 5.95 15.53
C LYS A 123 3.33 6.72 14.83
N SER A 124 3.41 8.05 14.82
CA SER A 124 2.44 8.93 14.19
C SER A 124 2.42 8.88 12.65
N SER A 125 3.46 8.30 12.05
CA SER A 125 3.65 8.23 10.59
C SER A 125 3.63 6.79 10.05
N ARG A 126 3.25 5.82 10.87
CA ARG A 126 3.22 4.40 10.50
C ARG A 126 2.11 4.10 9.50
N SER A 127 2.47 3.37 8.45
CA SER A 127 1.53 2.87 7.45
C SER A 127 0.83 1.60 7.92
N MET A 128 -0.48 1.48 7.69
CA MET A 128 -1.21 0.22 7.86
C MET A 128 -0.95 -0.78 6.72
N MET A 129 -0.40 -0.30 5.59
CA MET A 129 -0.22 -1.12 4.38
C MET A 129 1.20 -1.63 4.19
N ASN A 130 2.22 -0.87 4.63
CA ASN A 130 3.62 -1.21 4.46
C ASN A 130 4.37 -1.02 5.77
N VAL A 131 4.59 -2.10 6.48
CA VAL A 131 5.32 -2.10 7.75
C VAL A 131 6.79 -2.39 7.48
N THR A 132 7.65 -1.42 7.74
CA THR A 132 9.10 -1.56 7.59
C THR A 132 9.74 -1.87 8.93
N PHE A 133 10.72 -2.77 8.92
CA PHE A 133 11.51 -3.12 10.10
C PHE A 133 12.90 -3.61 9.72
N VAL A 134 13.83 -3.54 10.66
CA VAL A 134 15.22 -3.97 10.51
C VAL A 134 15.66 -4.72 11.77
N THR A 135 16.69 -5.54 11.65
CA THR A 135 17.38 -6.11 12.83
C THR A 135 18.46 -5.18 13.39
N GLY A 136 18.91 -4.20 12.60
CA GLY A 136 20.07 -3.38 12.89
C GLY A 136 21.39 -3.99 12.38
N ASP A 137 21.35 -5.19 11.81
CA ASP A 137 22.44 -5.88 11.14
C ASP A 137 22.02 -6.26 9.73
N ALA A 138 22.75 -5.77 8.73
CA ALA A 138 22.40 -5.96 7.31
C ALA A 138 22.53 -7.43 6.85
N ASP A 139 23.37 -8.24 7.48
CA ASP A 139 23.51 -9.65 7.12
C ASP A 139 22.41 -10.49 7.77
N LEU A 140 21.98 -10.16 9.00
CA LEU A 140 20.78 -10.73 9.60
C LEU A 140 19.51 -10.34 8.82
N ASP A 141 19.40 -9.12 8.31
CA ASP A 141 18.28 -8.71 7.46
C ASP A 141 18.19 -9.55 6.18
N LYS A 142 19.33 -9.80 5.52
CA LYS A 142 19.40 -10.67 4.32
C LYS A 142 19.03 -12.12 4.66
N LYS A 143 19.57 -12.64 5.79
CA LYS A 143 19.28 -13.98 6.27
C LYS A 143 17.80 -14.15 6.57
N PHE A 144 17.20 -13.19 7.30
CA PHE A 144 15.77 -13.15 7.58
C PHE A 144 14.93 -13.27 6.30
N ALA A 145 15.21 -12.40 5.32
CA ALA A 145 14.46 -12.38 4.06
C ALA A 145 14.57 -13.70 3.28
N ALA A 146 15.74 -14.35 3.31
CA ALA A 146 15.96 -15.63 2.64
C ALA A 146 15.23 -16.78 3.36
N GLU A 147 15.35 -16.90 4.68
CA GLU A 147 14.70 -17.94 5.47
C GLU A 147 13.17 -17.78 5.49
N ALA A 148 12.67 -16.53 5.61
CA ALA A 148 11.25 -16.25 5.49
C ALA A 148 10.70 -16.69 4.12
N ALA A 149 11.43 -16.40 3.03
CA ALA A 149 11.03 -16.83 1.69
C ALA A 149 11.00 -18.36 1.55
N ALA A 150 11.94 -19.08 2.18
CA ALA A 150 11.96 -20.54 2.24
C ALA A 150 10.78 -21.10 3.06
N ALA A 151 10.38 -20.40 4.12
CA ALA A 151 9.20 -20.72 4.94
C ALA A 151 7.86 -20.33 4.28
N GLY A 152 7.87 -19.81 3.04
CA GLY A 152 6.65 -19.44 2.32
C GLY A 152 6.23 -17.96 2.48
N LEU A 153 6.92 -17.19 3.32
CA LEU A 153 6.67 -15.75 3.51
C LEU A 153 7.43 -14.95 2.45
N LYS A 154 6.75 -14.66 1.35
CA LYS A 154 7.37 -14.08 0.15
C LYS A 154 7.45 -12.55 0.20
N ASN A 155 8.43 -11.98 -0.52
CA ASN A 155 8.57 -10.54 -0.80
C ASN A 155 8.77 -9.66 0.46
N LEU A 156 9.39 -10.17 1.51
CA LEU A 156 9.69 -9.41 2.73
C LEU A 156 10.95 -8.53 2.63
N LYS A 157 11.79 -8.71 1.60
CA LYS A 157 12.96 -7.85 1.38
C LYS A 157 12.53 -6.39 1.24
N GLY A 158 13.18 -5.49 1.97
CA GLY A 158 12.92 -4.05 1.92
C GLY A 158 13.28 -3.41 0.57
N HIS A 159 12.94 -2.13 0.42
CA HIS A 159 13.24 -1.41 -0.80
C HIS A 159 14.76 -1.29 -1.00
N ARG A 160 15.21 -1.40 -2.25
CA ARG A 160 16.67 -1.40 -2.60
C ARG A 160 17.44 -0.17 -2.12
N SER A 161 16.77 0.97 -1.95
CA SER A 161 17.39 2.21 -1.48
C SER A 161 17.41 2.35 0.04
N VAL A 162 16.62 1.56 0.77
CA VAL A 162 16.45 1.67 2.23
C VAL A 162 17.02 0.43 2.94
N GLY A 163 16.94 -0.74 2.32
CA GLY A 163 17.32 -2.01 2.93
C GLY A 163 16.26 -2.56 3.89
N GLY A 164 16.70 -3.44 4.80
CA GLY A 164 15.85 -4.05 5.80
C GLY A 164 14.75 -4.94 5.25
N MET A 165 13.67 -5.05 5.98
CA MET A 165 12.46 -5.81 5.63
C MET A 165 11.25 -4.87 5.49
N ARG A 166 10.28 -5.32 4.67
CA ARG A 166 9.00 -4.64 4.49
C ARG A 166 7.88 -5.67 4.33
N ALA A 167 6.96 -5.68 5.27
CA ALA A 167 5.71 -6.43 5.14
C ALA A 167 4.67 -5.56 4.43
N SER A 168 4.28 -5.95 3.20
CA SER A 168 3.20 -5.32 2.44
C SER A 168 1.91 -6.09 2.73
N ILE A 169 1.08 -5.54 3.63
CA ILE A 169 -0.13 -6.16 4.17
C ILE A 169 -1.40 -5.49 3.64
N TYR A 170 -1.47 -5.29 2.32
CA TYR A 170 -2.59 -4.65 1.65
C TYR A 170 -3.96 -5.25 2.02
N ASN A 171 -5.03 -4.62 1.58
CA ASN A 171 -6.42 -4.99 1.92
C ASN A 171 -6.69 -6.49 1.81
N ALA A 172 -6.21 -7.14 0.74
CA ALA A 172 -6.44 -8.56 0.48
C ALA A 172 -5.58 -9.52 1.33
N MET A 173 -4.59 -9.03 2.09
CA MET A 173 -3.80 -9.87 2.99
C MET A 173 -4.68 -10.34 4.15
N PRO A 174 -4.86 -11.65 4.37
CA PRO A 174 -5.60 -12.15 5.51
C PRO A 174 -4.82 -11.95 6.81
N LYS A 175 -5.53 -11.86 7.93
CA LYS A 175 -4.96 -11.67 9.26
C LYS A 175 -3.96 -12.78 9.62
N GLU A 176 -4.29 -14.01 9.27
CA GLU A 176 -3.48 -15.19 9.48
C GLU A 176 -2.10 -15.11 8.80
N GLY A 177 -2.00 -14.40 7.68
CA GLY A 177 -0.72 -14.14 7.01
C GLY A 177 0.20 -13.25 7.85
N VAL A 178 -0.37 -12.27 8.55
CA VAL A 178 0.38 -11.38 9.46
C VAL A 178 0.76 -12.11 10.75
N GLU A 179 -0.13 -12.94 11.29
CA GLU A 179 0.13 -13.78 12.46
C GLU A 179 1.28 -14.76 12.21
N LYS A 180 1.28 -15.42 11.04
CA LYS A 180 2.40 -16.30 10.62
C LYS A 180 3.73 -15.57 10.50
N LEU A 181 3.71 -14.31 10.02
CA LEU A 181 4.92 -13.51 9.99
C LEU A 181 5.45 -13.26 11.40
N VAL A 182 4.60 -12.90 12.35
CA VAL A 182 5.01 -12.66 13.75
C VAL A 182 5.54 -13.94 14.41
N GLU A 183 4.92 -15.11 14.16
CA GLU A 183 5.42 -16.39 14.62
C GLU A 183 6.82 -16.68 14.07
N PHE A 184 7.02 -16.48 12.77
CA PHE A 184 8.33 -16.62 12.14
C PHE A 184 9.37 -15.65 12.74
N MET A 185 9.00 -14.39 12.96
CA MET A 185 9.88 -13.38 13.56
C MET A 185 10.36 -13.81 14.96
N LYS A 186 9.47 -14.36 15.78
CA LYS A 186 9.83 -14.91 17.12
C LYS A 186 10.85 -16.03 17.00
N SER A 187 10.54 -17.05 16.22
CA SER A 187 11.44 -18.20 16.01
C SER A 187 12.78 -17.77 15.42
N PHE A 188 12.79 -16.85 14.46
CA PHE A 188 14.03 -16.34 13.87
C PHE A 188 14.92 -15.65 14.92
N SER A 189 14.34 -14.80 15.77
CA SER A 189 15.12 -14.09 16.82
C SER A 189 15.68 -15.04 17.88
N GLU A 190 14.96 -16.11 18.22
CA GLU A 190 15.44 -17.15 19.15
C GLU A 190 16.62 -17.95 18.58
N ASN A 191 16.58 -18.26 17.28
CA ASN A 191 17.61 -19.04 16.59
C ASN A 191 18.82 -18.21 16.12
N ASN A 192 18.72 -16.88 16.17
CA ASN A 192 19.78 -15.97 15.72
C ASN A 192 20.01 -14.85 16.77
N PRO A 193 20.51 -15.16 17.95
CA PRO A 193 20.78 -14.16 18.99
C PRO A 193 21.81 -13.13 18.50
N LYS A 194 21.66 -11.87 18.90
CA LYS A 194 22.60 -10.79 18.63
C LYS A 194 23.74 -10.75 19.63
#